data_04ab295490080d5fb1f71161d7ec9899
#
_entry.id   04ab295490080d5fb1f71161d7ec9899
#
_cell.length_a   1.000
_cell.length_b   1.000
_cell.length_c   1.000
_cell.angle_alpha   90.00
_cell.angle_beta   90.00
_cell.angle_gamma   90.00
#
_symmetry.space_group_name_H-M   'P 1'
#
loop_
_entity.id
_entity.type
_entity.pdbx_description
1 polymer ?
#
loop_
_entity_poly.entity_id
_entity_poly.type
_entity_poly.pdbx_seq_one_letter_code
_entity_poly.pdbx_strand_id
1 'polypeptide(L)'
;MQHDDIPSPAPLKEGALRVLPIGGLGEIGRNMAVFEFDGSLLIVDCGVLFPEESQPGVDLILPDFTPIAERLADVEAIILTHGHEDHIGAVPYLLRMRPDI
;
A
#
# COMPACT_ATOMS: atom_id res chain seq x y z
N MET A 1 -18.74 2.38 4.78
CA MET A 1 -18.26 2.95 3.51
C MET A 1 -17.97 1.83 2.54
N GLN A 2 -18.41 1.95 1.33
CA GLN A 2 -18.11 0.98 0.28
C GLN A 2 -16.85 1.39 -0.46
N HIS A 3 -16.12 0.41 -1.01
CA HIS A 3 -14.88 0.68 -1.74
C HIS A 3 -15.08 1.57 -2.97
N ASP A 4 -16.23 1.46 -3.63
CA ASP A 4 -16.57 2.30 -4.79
C ASP A 4 -16.83 3.76 -4.43
N ASP A 5 -16.95 4.09 -3.14
CA ASP A 5 -17.02 5.47 -2.67
C ASP A 5 -15.62 6.12 -2.59
N ILE A 6 -14.56 5.33 -2.70
CA ILE A 6 -13.19 5.82 -2.71
C ILE A 6 -12.80 6.09 -4.16
N PRO A 7 -12.69 7.35 -4.56
CA PRO A 7 -12.35 7.66 -5.95
C PRO A 7 -10.92 7.23 -6.28
N SER A 8 -10.73 6.78 -7.52
CA SER A 8 -9.37 6.62 -8.04
C SER A 8 -8.67 7.97 -8.09
N PRO A 9 -7.36 8.04 -7.82
CA PRO A 9 -6.63 9.29 -7.94
C PRO A 9 -6.75 9.87 -9.34
N ALA A 10 -6.86 11.20 -9.44
CA ALA A 10 -6.87 11.89 -10.73
C ALA A 10 -5.57 11.62 -11.50
N PRO A 11 -5.61 11.64 -12.84
CA PRO A 11 -4.38 11.51 -13.63
C PRO A 11 -3.34 12.56 -13.24
N LEU A 12 -2.09 12.13 -13.14
CA LEU A 12 -0.99 13.00 -12.74
C LEU A 12 -0.46 13.76 -13.95
N LYS A 13 -0.22 15.06 -13.77
CA LYS A 13 0.38 15.88 -14.83
C LYS A 13 1.79 15.42 -15.13
N GLU A 14 2.20 15.56 -16.41
CA GLU A 14 3.56 15.27 -16.84
C GLU A 14 4.57 16.05 -16.00
N GLY A 15 5.62 15.38 -15.55
CA GLY A 15 6.67 15.96 -14.72
C GLY A 15 6.32 16.15 -13.25
N ALA A 16 5.11 15.83 -12.86
CA ALA A 16 4.70 15.93 -11.45
C ALA A 16 5.01 14.65 -10.68
N LEU A 17 5.26 14.79 -9.39
CA LEU A 17 5.42 13.67 -8.45
C LEU A 17 4.20 13.62 -7.54
N ARG A 18 3.62 12.44 -7.39
CA ARG A 18 2.55 12.21 -6.42
C ARG A 18 3.06 11.29 -5.32
N VAL A 19 2.79 11.67 -4.07
CA VAL A 19 3.03 10.80 -2.92
C VAL A 19 1.67 10.44 -2.35
N LEU A 20 1.38 9.14 -2.31
CA LEU A 20 0.10 8.63 -1.83
C LEU A 20 0.34 7.74 -0.61
N PRO A 21 0.07 8.24 0.60
CA PRO A 21 0.13 7.39 1.79
C PRO A 21 -1.05 6.41 1.76
N ILE A 22 -0.75 5.13 1.83
CA ILE A 22 -1.77 4.08 1.88
C ILE A 22 -2.06 3.70 3.33
N GLY A 23 -1.05 3.76 4.19
CA GLY A 23 -1.18 3.47 5.60
C GLY A 23 -0.08 4.11 6.42
N GLY A 24 -0.14 3.95 7.74
CA GLY A 24 0.86 4.49 8.66
C GLY A 24 0.59 5.91 9.16
N LEU A 25 -0.42 6.60 8.63
CA LEU A 25 -0.80 7.93 9.11
C LEU A 25 -1.73 7.78 10.33
N GLY A 26 -1.33 8.39 11.44
CA GLY A 26 -2.12 8.35 12.66
C GLY A 26 -2.16 6.99 13.35
N GLU A 27 -1.29 6.05 12.97
CA GLU A 27 -1.23 4.71 13.54
C GLU A 27 0.19 4.18 13.52
N ILE A 28 0.46 3.16 14.34
CA ILE A 28 1.72 2.43 14.32
C ILE A 28 1.44 1.10 13.60
N GLY A 29 1.92 0.98 12.38
CA GLY A 29 1.68 -0.20 11.55
C GLY A 29 1.09 0.15 10.20
N ARG A 30 0.89 -0.85 9.34
CA ARG A 30 0.42 -0.72 7.96
C ARG A 30 1.20 0.31 7.15
N ASN A 31 2.49 0.47 7.45
CA ASN A 31 3.29 1.49 6.77
C ASN A 31 3.39 1.18 5.30
N MET A 32 2.92 2.09 4.46
CA MET A 32 2.98 1.95 3.01
C MET A 32 2.77 3.31 2.36
N ALA A 33 3.67 3.67 1.47
CA ALA A 33 3.55 4.87 0.65
C ALA A 33 3.81 4.52 -0.80
N VAL A 34 3.08 5.14 -1.72
CA VAL A 34 3.26 4.97 -3.15
C VAL A 34 3.73 6.29 -3.74
N PHE A 35 4.82 6.22 -4.49
CA PHE A 35 5.36 7.37 -5.22
C PHE A 35 5.05 7.15 -6.70
N GLU A 36 4.43 8.12 -7.32
CA GLU A 36 4.09 8.07 -8.74
C GLU A 36 4.82 9.15 -9.50
N PHE A 37 5.53 8.75 -10.55
CA PHE A 37 6.21 9.67 -11.45
C PHE A 37 6.26 9.05 -12.85
N ASP A 38 5.91 9.85 -13.85
CA ASP A 38 6.02 9.47 -15.27
C ASP A 38 5.38 8.10 -15.60
N GLY A 39 4.21 7.83 -15.04
CA GLY A 39 3.46 6.61 -15.28
C GLY A 39 3.92 5.40 -14.48
N SER A 40 5.01 5.51 -13.72
CA SER A 40 5.54 4.43 -12.89
C SER A 40 5.21 4.62 -11.43
N LEU A 41 5.01 3.53 -10.72
CA LEU A 41 4.77 3.52 -9.28
C LEU A 41 5.93 2.85 -8.55
N LEU A 42 6.33 3.47 -7.45
CA LEU A 42 7.31 2.89 -6.52
C LEU A 42 6.64 2.78 -5.16
N ILE A 43 6.65 1.58 -4.59
CA ILE A 43 6.08 1.34 -3.27
C ILE A 43 7.22 1.36 -2.24
N VAL A 44 7.04 2.12 -1.17
CA VAL A 44 7.98 2.13 -0.04
C VAL A 44 7.26 1.56 1.17
N ASP A 45 7.74 0.43 1.62
CA ASP A 45 7.16 -0.41 2.66
C ASP A 45 5.78 -0.94 2.28
N CYS A 46 5.41 -2.06 2.87
CA CYS A 46 4.11 -2.72 2.69
C CYS A 46 3.87 -3.55 3.95
N GLY A 47 3.44 -2.89 5.02
CA GLY A 47 3.38 -3.45 6.35
C GLY A 47 2.00 -3.84 6.80
N VAL A 48 1.95 -4.57 7.91
CA VAL A 48 0.71 -4.94 8.57
C VAL A 48 0.52 -4.14 9.85
N LEU A 49 -0.71 -4.11 10.31
CA LEU A 49 -1.09 -3.67 11.65
C LEU A 49 -1.65 -4.87 12.39
N PHE A 50 -1.17 -5.11 13.61
CA PHE A 50 -1.71 -6.17 14.44
C PHE A 50 -3.01 -5.69 15.08
N PRO A 51 -4.06 -6.55 15.11
CA PRO A 51 -5.34 -6.16 15.70
C PRO A 51 -5.24 -6.01 17.20
N GLU A 52 -6.10 -5.16 17.75
CA GLU A 52 -6.26 -5.02 19.20
C GLU A 52 -7.09 -6.19 19.75
N GLU A 53 -7.05 -6.39 21.07
CA GLU A 53 -7.85 -7.43 21.73
C GLU A 53 -9.35 -7.26 21.51
N SER A 54 -9.80 -6.04 21.23
CA SER A 54 -11.19 -5.74 20.90
C SER A 54 -11.64 -6.25 19.53
N GLN A 55 -10.74 -6.84 18.75
CA GLN A 55 -11.00 -7.34 17.39
C GLN A 55 -10.80 -8.85 17.32
N PRO A 56 -11.63 -9.65 18.04
CA PRO A 56 -11.44 -11.10 18.06
C PRO A 56 -11.69 -11.70 16.66
N GLY A 57 -10.88 -12.70 16.29
CA GLY A 57 -10.99 -13.35 14.99
C GLY A 57 -10.25 -12.63 13.88
N VAL A 58 -9.60 -11.52 14.16
CA VAL A 58 -8.76 -10.80 13.18
C VAL A 58 -7.31 -11.08 13.50
N ASP A 59 -6.57 -11.64 12.55
CA ASP A 59 -5.15 -11.97 12.73
C ASP A 59 -4.23 -10.81 12.31
N LEU A 60 -4.51 -10.20 11.17
CA LEU A 60 -3.71 -9.11 10.63
C LEU A 60 -4.62 -8.06 9.99
N ILE A 61 -4.18 -6.83 10.03
CA ILE A 61 -4.84 -5.73 9.33
C ILE A 61 -3.89 -5.26 8.22
N LEU A 62 -4.36 -5.34 6.98
CA LEU A 62 -3.57 -4.99 5.80
C LEU A 62 -3.85 -3.56 5.37
N PRO A 63 -2.89 -2.91 4.64
CA PRO A 63 -3.22 -1.68 3.93
C PRO A 63 -4.33 -1.91 2.93
N ASP A 64 -5.08 -0.86 2.61
CA ASP A 64 -6.08 -0.94 1.55
C ASP A 64 -5.38 -0.69 0.21
N PHE A 65 -5.25 -1.74 -0.59
CA PHE A 65 -4.58 -1.65 -1.90
C PHE A 65 -5.47 -1.08 -3.00
N THR A 66 -6.74 -0.75 -2.71
CA THR A 66 -7.69 -0.26 -3.70
C THR A 66 -7.14 0.87 -4.58
N PRO A 67 -6.44 1.89 -4.03
CA PRO A 67 -5.94 2.99 -4.86
C PRO A 67 -4.95 2.57 -5.95
N ILE A 68 -4.29 1.42 -5.81
CA ILE A 68 -3.30 0.95 -6.77
C ILE A 68 -3.70 -0.39 -7.43
N ALA A 69 -4.85 -0.95 -7.07
CA ALA A 69 -5.23 -2.30 -7.51
C ALA A 69 -5.28 -2.44 -9.04
N GLU A 70 -5.71 -1.41 -9.75
CA GLU A 70 -5.79 -1.43 -11.21
C GLU A 70 -4.48 -1.02 -11.89
N ARG A 71 -3.48 -0.63 -11.11
CA ARG A 71 -2.20 -0.12 -11.62
C ARG A 71 -1.00 -0.93 -11.17
N LEU A 72 -1.22 -2.19 -10.78
CA LEU A 72 -0.12 -3.05 -10.33
C LEU A 72 0.91 -3.30 -11.42
N ALA A 73 0.50 -3.27 -12.69
CA ALA A 73 1.41 -3.40 -13.82
C ALA A 73 2.42 -2.24 -13.91
N ASP A 74 2.09 -1.09 -13.33
CA ASP A 74 2.96 0.09 -13.33
C ASP A 74 3.95 0.11 -12.17
N VAL A 75 3.82 -0.82 -11.23
CA VAL A 75 4.72 -0.89 -10.07
C VAL A 75 6.09 -1.41 -10.51
N GLU A 76 7.11 -0.58 -10.33
CA GLU A 76 8.48 -0.94 -10.69
C GLU A 76 9.16 -1.76 -9.60
N ALA A 77 8.91 -1.43 -8.35
CA ALA A 77 9.55 -2.10 -7.22
C ALA A 77 8.84 -1.80 -5.91
N ILE A 78 9.09 -2.67 -4.93
CA ILE A 78 8.79 -2.41 -3.53
C ILE A 78 10.12 -2.23 -2.82
N ILE A 79 10.30 -1.09 -2.17
CA ILE A 79 11.50 -0.81 -1.38
C ILE A 79 11.14 -0.99 0.09
N LEU A 80 11.90 -1.81 0.78
CA LEU A 80 11.69 -2.10 2.19
C LEU A 80 12.75 -1.36 3.01
N THR A 81 12.29 -0.52 3.94
CA THR A 81 13.20 0.29 4.76
C THR A 81 13.89 -0.55 5.83
N HIS A 82 13.19 -1.54 6.37
CA HIS A 82 13.75 -2.49 7.34
C HIS A 82 12.80 -3.69 7.49
N GLY A 83 13.21 -4.69 8.29
CA GLY A 83 12.57 -5.99 8.34
C GLY A 83 11.45 -6.17 9.37
N HIS A 84 10.94 -5.12 9.98
CA HIS A 84 9.83 -5.24 10.93
C HIS A 84 8.50 -5.48 10.24
N GLU A 85 7.60 -6.24 10.86
CA GLU A 85 6.33 -6.64 10.27
C GLU A 85 5.44 -5.45 9.89
N ASP A 86 5.50 -4.37 10.64
CA ASP A 86 4.74 -3.15 10.33
C ASP A 86 5.24 -2.44 9.07
N HIS A 87 6.35 -2.92 8.49
CA HIS A 87 6.93 -2.41 7.24
C HIS A 87 6.97 -3.45 6.13
N ILE A 88 6.97 -4.75 6.44
CA ILE A 88 7.11 -5.80 5.40
C ILE A 88 5.97 -6.84 5.42
N GLY A 89 5.17 -6.88 6.48
CA GLY A 89 4.25 -8.01 6.71
C GLY A 89 3.15 -8.18 5.66
N ALA A 90 2.81 -7.14 4.91
CA ALA A 90 1.79 -7.25 3.86
C ALA A 90 2.35 -7.56 2.46
N VAL A 91 3.67 -7.63 2.32
CA VAL A 91 4.31 -7.93 1.03
C VAL A 91 3.78 -9.23 0.40
N PRO A 92 3.64 -10.36 1.14
CA PRO A 92 3.12 -11.58 0.53
C PRO A 92 1.71 -11.43 -0.06
N TYR A 93 0.87 -10.60 0.55
CA TYR A 93 -0.49 -10.38 0.08
C TYR A 93 -0.51 -9.55 -1.20
N LEU A 94 0.36 -8.55 -1.30
CA LEU A 94 0.51 -7.77 -2.53
C LEU A 94 1.07 -8.64 -3.66
N LEU A 95 2.03 -9.51 -3.37
CA LEU A 95 2.63 -10.42 -4.36
C LEU A 95 1.66 -11.50 -4.84
N ARG A 96 0.59 -11.80 -4.10
CA ARG A 96 -0.48 -12.66 -4.61
C ARG A 96 -1.23 -12.01 -5.76
N MET A 97 -1.30 -10.67 -5.77
CA MET A 97 -1.97 -9.92 -6.82
C MET A 97 -1.07 -9.75 -8.06
N ARG A 98 0.23 -9.63 -7.85
CA ARG A 98 1.23 -9.57 -8.92
C ARG A 98 2.55 -10.17 -8.42
N PRO A 99 2.83 -11.46 -8.70
CA PRO A 99 3.99 -12.18 -8.12
C PRO A 99 5.36 -11.71 -8.62
N ASP A 100 5.43 -11.02 -9.74
CA ASP A 100 6.70 -10.67 -10.39
C ASP A 100 7.22 -9.26 -10.05
N ILE A 101 6.63 -8.62 -9.06
CA ILE A 101 7.15 -7.32 -8.60
C ILE A 101 8.55 -7.48 -8.00
#